data_a187e66f4e82dda3ad57c39c3eef613c
#
_entry.id   a187e66f4e82dda3ad57c39c3eef613c
#
_cell.length_a   1.000
_cell.length_b   1.000
_cell.length_c   1.000
_cell.angle_alpha   90.00
_cell.angle_beta   90.00
_cell.angle_gamma   90.00
#
_symmetry.space_group_name_H-M   'P 1'
#
loop_
_entity.id
_entity.type
_entity.pdbx_description
1 polymer ?
#
loop_
_entity_poly.entity_id
_entity_poly.type
_entity_poly.pdbx_seq_one_letter_code
_entity_poly.pdbx_strand_id
1 'polypeptide(L)'
;MALDGIFLRHIKSEIEKEALGARVSQIYQPNREELVFGLRTFSGNKKLLLSARANSPRVNFCSSTPENPAQPPMFCMLLRKRIGGGKLVGLRQNGCDRVLMLDFECVNELGDTVMITVVCEIMGMYSNIIIVDSNGVIIDSLKRVDLTMSSKRLVLPNIKYELPESQNKLNLLKCSVLDVCTAVKNLDTEMPLNKALLRTIEGVSPIVCREIEYKVMEGATNRIEGVLFDRLAVEIEKLKSVCCDCSGKPVVVYREDGKPMDFCFMNVEQYGDFAKVESKESFSDLLDGFYEARDSRDRMRVKSQSLTKLLNNILERLARKIAKQKSELERCADREHLRICGDLLQANIYRIERGAEYVDVENFYDENNAILRIKLNPAISPSANAQKYYKDYRKAKNAEIMLKEQLEKGREELDYINSVLDTVDRAENEKDLAQIREELTEQGYLKVQKGKKPRQTTLPPLEFESSDGFKILVGRNNRQNDKLTLKTASKNDMWLHTKDIHGSHVIVVSDGKEISDTAIYEAARLAAYHSKARNSSQVPVDCTLVRYVSKPNGSKPGMVIYVNNKTLYVKPSQTVEKQ
;
A
#
# COMPACT_ATOMS: atom_id res chain seq x y z
N MET A 1 7.15 -22.04 6.70
CA MET A 1 7.05 -21.53 5.32
C MET A 1 6.45 -22.67 4.51
N ALA A 2 5.27 -22.46 3.94
CA ALA A 2 4.53 -23.55 3.26
C ALA A 2 5.18 -23.97 1.92
N LEU A 3 5.78 -23.03 1.17
CA LEU A 3 6.49 -23.38 -0.06
C LEU A 3 7.83 -23.99 0.29
N ASP A 4 7.88 -25.31 0.26
CA ASP A 4 9.04 -26.13 0.51
C ASP A 4 9.68 -26.64 -0.80
N GLY A 5 10.77 -27.38 -0.68
CA GLY A 5 11.52 -27.85 -1.86
C GLY A 5 10.77 -28.91 -2.66
N ILE A 6 9.96 -29.77 -2.01
CA ILE A 6 9.15 -30.77 -2.69
C ILE A 6 7.97 -30.11 -3.41
N PHE A 7 7.33 -29.11 -2.79
CA PHE A 7 6.31 -28.32 -3.46
C PHE A 7 6.88 -27.60 -4.69
N LEU A 8 8.08 -27.02 -4.56
CA LEU A 8 8.77 -26.38 -5.70
C LEU A 8 9.06 -27.37 -6.84
N ARG A 9 9.33 -28.62 -6.51
CA ARG A 9 9.55 -29.67 -7.49
C ARG A 9 8.27 -29.96 -8.31
N HIS A 10 7.11 -29.94 -7.70
CA HIS A 10 5.83 -30.05 -8.40
C HIS A 10 5.57 -28.85 -9.31
N ILE A 11 5.86 -27.64 -8.83
CA ILE A 11 5.81 -26.41 -9.66
C ILE A 11 6.78 -26.51 -10.85
N LYS A 12 8.00 -26.99 -10.61
CA LYS A 12 8.96 -27.23 -11.70
C LYS A 12 8.38 -28.16 -12.78
N SER A 13 7.81 -29.31 -12.36
CA SER A 13 7.18 -30.28 -13.26
C SER A 13 6.00 -29.67 -14.05
N GLU A 14 5.20 -28.82 -13.41
CA GLU A 14 4.09 -28.11 -14.05
C GLU A 14 4.63 -27.13 -15.12
N ILE A 15 5.65 -26.32 -14.78
CA ILE A 15 6.25 -25.37 -15.72
C ILE A 15 6.92 -26.12 -16.90
N GLU A 16 7.59 -27.24 -16.66
CA GLU A 16 8.17 -28.07 -17.71
C GLU A 16 7.12 -28.58 -18.68
N LYS A 17 6.02 -29.15 -18.19
CA LYS A 17 4.94 -29.65 -19.02
C LYS A 17 4.29 -28.59 -19.90
N GLU A 18 4.18 -27.36 -19.39
CA GLU A 18 3.39 -26.32 -20.03
C GLU A 18 4.21 -25.30 -20.82
N ALA A 19 5.46 -25.05 -20.46
CA ALA A 19 6.26 -23.96 -20.98
C ALA A 19 7.64 -24.37 -21.50
N LEU A 20 8.05 -25.65 -21.44
CA LEU A 20 9.30 -26.04 -22.04
C LEU A 20 9.24 -25.81 -23.56
N GLY A 21 10.27 -25.15 -24.11
CA GLY A 21 10.29 -24.74 -25.51
C GLY A 21 9.60 -23.40 -25.82
N ALA A 22 8.94 -22.79 -24.85
CA ALA A 22 8.27 -21.50 -25.02
C ALA A 22 9.28 -20.36 -25.24
N ARG A 23 8.88 -19.35 -26.03
CA ARG A 23 9.66 -18.13 -26.24
C ARG A 23 9.20 -17.00 -25.28
N VAL A 24 10.18 -16.27 -24.75
CA VAL A 24 9.92 -15.06 -23.95
C VAL A 24 9.42 -13.96 -24.87
N SER A 25 8.15 -13.60 -24.74
CA SER A 25 7.53 -12.53 -25.53
C SER A 25 7.66 -11.16 -24.87
N GLN A 26 7.56 -11.10 -23.54
CA GLN A 26 7.61 -9.86 -22.78
C GLN A 26 8.19 -10.12 -21.38
N ILE A 27 8.85 -9.10 -20.81
CA ILE A 27 9.32 -9.14 -19.42
C ILE A 27 8.87 -7.87 -18.73
N TYR A 28 8.23 -8.01 -17.57
CA TYR A 28 7.76 -6.93 -16.72
C TYR A 28 8.34 -7.05 -15.33
N GLN A 29 8.48 -5.91 -14.66
CA GLN A 29 8.85 -5.81 -13.24
C GLN A 29 7.86 -4.87 -12.56
N PRO A 30 6.71 -5.39 -12.08
CA PRO A 30 5.65 -4.58 -11.48
C PRO A 30 6.10 -3.83 -10.24
N ASN A 31 7.00 -4.43 -9.45
CA ASN A 31 7.60 -3.84 -8.26
C ASN A 31 9.08 -4.24 -8.12
N ARG A 32 9.74 -3.81 -7.04
CA ARG A 32 11.18 -4.03 -6.86
C ARG A 32 11.58 -5.49 -6.70
N GLU A 33 10.65 -6.38 -6.33
CA GLU A 33 10.95 -7.76 -5.93
C GLU A 33 10.20 -8.81 -6.76
N GLU A 34 9.49 -8.43 -7.82
CA GLU A 34 8.72 -9.33 -8.67
C GLU A 34 9.01 -9.10 -10.15
N LEU A 35 9.13 -10.20 -10.89
CA LEU A 35 9.24 -10.24 -12.34
C LEU A 35 8.10 -11.07 -12.92
N VAL A 36 7.64 -10.70 -14.10
CA VAL A 36 6.64 -11.47 -14.86
C VAL A 36 7.18 -11.69 -16.27
N PHE A 37 7.34 -12.97 -16.64
CA PHE A 37 7.74 -13.37 -17.97
C PHE A 37 6.49 -13.78 -18.77
N GLY A 38 6.22 -13.10 -19.85
CA GLY A 38 5.26 -13.53 -20.85
C GLY A 38 5.89 -14.62 -21.72
N LEU A 39 5.38 -15.83 -21.64
CA LEU A 39 5.85 -17.00 -22.37
C LEU A 39 4.84 -17.36 -23.45
N ARG A 40 5.30 -17.44 -24.69
CA ARG A 40 4.48 -17.90 -25.82
C ARG A 40 4.66 -19.41 -25.96
N THR A 41 3.67 -20.13 -25.44
CA THR A 41 3.61 -21.61 -25.48
C THR A 41 2.78 -22.10 -26.66
N PHE A 42 2.74 -23.41 -26.89
CA PHE A 42 1.86 -24.04 -27.90
C PHE A 42 0.38 -23.88 -27.55
N SER A 43 0.04 -23.84 -26.26
CA SER A 43 -1.33 -23.68 -25.76
C SER A 43 -1.78 -22.22 -25.63
N GLY A 44 -0.93 -21.24 -25.99
CA GLY A 44 -1.21 -19.82 -25.89
C GLY A 44 -0.18 -19.03 -25.08
N ASN A 45 -0.54 -17.83 -24.67
CA ASN A 45 0.35 -16.97 -23.88
C ASN A 45 0.14 -17.23 -22.39
N LYS A 46 1.19 -17.61 -21.68
CA LYS A 46 1.20 -17.76 -20.21
C LYS A 46 2.09 -16.72 -19.57
N LYS A 47 1.74 -16.34 -18.36
CA LYS A 47 2.53 -15.40 -17.54
C LYS A 47 3.16 -16.18 -16.40
N LEU A 48 4.49 -16.21 -16.34
CA LEU A 48 5.26 -16.81 -15.27
C LEU A 48 5.71 -15.72 -14.31
N LEU A 49 5.23 -15.76 -13.07
CA LEU A 49 5.62 -14.87 -11.98
C LEU A 49 6.83 -15.44 -11.26
N LEU A 50 7.86 -14.60 -11.06
CA LEU A 50 9.01 -14.85 -10.23
C LEU A 50 9.00 -13.82 -9.10
N SER A 51 8.78 -14.24 -7.86
CA SER A 51 8.71 -13.35 -6.69
C SER A 51 9.83 -13.63 -5.70
N ALA A 52 10.63 -12.63 -5.42
CA ALA A 52 11.64 -12.62 -4.35
C ALA A 52 11.18 -11.83 -3.11
N ARG A 53 9.86 -11.60 -2.95
CA ARG A 53 9.30 -10.91 -1.78
C ARG A 53 9.47 -11.77 -0.54
N ALA A 54 9.91 -11.16 0.57
CA ALA A 54 10.16 -11.87 1.82
C ALA A 54 8.94 -12.65 2.34
N ASN A 55 7.74 -12.11 2.15
CA ASN A 55 6.49 -12.68 2.68
C ASN A 55 5.78 -13.63 1.69
N SER A 56 6.08 -13.54 0.39
CA SER A 56 5.43 -14.33 -0.67
C SER A 56 6.41 -14.74 -1.77
N PRO A 57 7.56 -15.38 -1.41
CA PRO A 57 8.53 -15.81 -2.41
C PRO A 57 7.98 -17.04 -3.14
N ARG A 58 7.96 -17.01 -4.48
CA ARG A 58 7.40 -18.08 -5.29
C ARG A 58 7.76 -17.97 -6.76
N VAL A 59 7.59 -19.08 -7.46
CA VAL A 59 7.57 -19.15 -8.92
C VAL A 59 6.31 -19.91 -9.32
N ASN A 60 5.44 -19.32 -10.13
CA ASN A 60 4.20 -19.96 -10.59
C ASN A 60 3.61 -19.22 -11.81
N PHE A 61 2.77 -19.88 -12.58
CA PHE A 61 1.92 -19.18 -13.52
C PHE A 61 0.91 -18.30 -12.80
N CYS A 62 0.61 -17.12 -13.36
CA CYS A 62 -0.37 -16.20 -12.76
C CYS A 62 -1.38 -15.73 -13.81
N SER A 63 -2.63 -15.57 -13.35
CA SER A 63 -3.74 -15.07 -14.17
C SER A 63 -3.72 -13.55 -14.26
N SER A 64 -3.50 -12.88 -13.14
CA SER A 64 -3.45 -11.44 -13.01
C SER A 64 -2.03 -10.93 -12.71
N THR A 65 -1.73 -9.71 -13.14
CA THR A 65 -0.45 -9.07 -12.83
C THR A 65 -0.70 -7.67 -12.32
N PRO A 66 0.04 -7.21 -11.30
CA PRO A 66 -0.03 -5.82 -10.86
C PRO A 66 0.31 -4.85 -11.99
N GLU A 67 -0.12 -3.59 -11.84
CA GLU A 67 0.22 -2.53 -12.79
C GLU A 67 1.74 -2.30 -12.85
N ASN A 68 2.24 -2.14 -14.08
CA ASN A 68 3.64 -1.89 -14.30
C ASN A 68 3.98 -0.41 -14.06
N PRO A 69 5.17 -0.10 -13.53
CA PRO A 69 5.64 1.27 -13.42
C PRO A 69 5.78 1.92 -14.80
N ALA A 70 5.60 3.22 -14.88
CA ALA A 70 5.71 3.99 -16.13
C ALA A 70 7.10 3.86 -16.78
N GLN A 71 8.15 3.72 -15.97
CA GLN A 71 9.51 3.42 -16.42
C GLN A 71 9.94 2.08 -15.84
N PRO A 72 10.34 1.11 -16.68
CA PRO A 72 10.83 -0.18 -16.22
C PRO A 72 12.14 -0.01 -15.44
N PRO A 73 12.34 -0.74 -14.32
CA PRO A 73 13.60 -0.75 -13.59
C PRO A 73 14.77 -1.27 -14.44
N MET A 74 15.99 -0.89 -14.05
CA MET A 74 17.22 -1.27 -14.78
C MET A 74 17.39 -2.78 -14.93
N PHE A 75 17.08 -3.56 -13.90
CA PHE A 75 17.16 -5.01 -13.93
C PHE A 75 16.16 -5.61 -14.97
N CYS A 76 14.96 -5.06 -15.06
CA CYS A 76 14.00 -5.44 -16.11
C CYS A 76 14.52 -5.13 -17.52
N MET A 77 15.16 -3.99 -17.70
CA MET A 77 15.75 -3.61 -19.00
C MET A 77 16.91 -4.54 -19.38
N LEU A 78 17.75 -4.91 -18.40
CA LEU A 78 18.82 -5.88 -18.61
C LEU A 78 18.26 -7.25 -19.02
N LEU A 79 17.23 -7.75 -18.34
CA LEU A 79 16.58 -9.02 -18.69
C LEU A 79 15.98 -8.97 -20.09
N ARG A 80 15.31 -7.87 -20.47
CA ARG A 80 14.78 -7.70 -21.84
C ARG A 80 15.87 -7.76 -22.89
N LYS A 81 17.02 -7.15 -22.62
CA LYS A 81 18.18 -7.16 -23.52
C LYS A 81 18.81 -8.54 -23.64
N ARG A 82 18.88 -9.30 -22.53
CA ARG A 82 19.60 -10.57 -22.46
C ARG A 82 18.76 -11.80 -22.82
N ILE A 83 17.48 -11.83 -22.42
CA ILE A 83 16.59 -13.01 -22.55
C ILE A 83 15.35 -12.71 -23.40
N GLY A 84 15.13 -11.46 -23.84
CA GLY A 84 14.01 -11.13 -24.72
C GLY A 84 14.06 -11.93 -26.03
N GLY A 85 12.97 -12.65 -26.39
CA GLY A 85 12.91 -13.53 -27.52
C GLY A 85 13.58 -14.91 -27.35
N GLY A 86 14.29 -15.12 -26.21
CA GLY A 86 14.94 -16.38 -25.87
C GLY A 86 13.94 -17.51 -25.66
N LYS A 87 14.40 -18.75 -25.83
CA LYS A 87 13.63 -19.98 -25.68
C LYS A 87 13.95 -20.66 -24.36
N LEU A 88 12.93 -21.00 -23.56
CA LEU A 88 13.09 -21.78 -22.32
C LEU A 88 13.41 -23.23 -22.72
N VAL A 89 14.63 -23.68 -22.46
CA VAL A 89 15.12 -25.01 -22.88
C VAL A 89 15.32 -25.99 -21.74
N GLY A 90 15.29 -25.50 -20.49
CA GLY A 90 15.44 -26.37 -19.32
C GLY A 90 15.02 -25.72 -18.01
N LEU A 91 14.64 -26.57 -17.05
CA LEU A 91 14.46 -26.21 -15.66
C LEU A 91 15.23 -27.17 -14.77
N ARG A 92 15.99 -26.63 -13.84
CA ARG A 92 16.83 -27.42 -12.91
C ARG A 92 16.55 -27.04 -11.47
N GLN A 93 16.54 -28.04 -10.61
CA GLN A 93 16.46 -27.87 -9.15
C GLN A 93 17.51 -28.78 -8.53
N ASN A 94 18.29 -28.29 -7.59
CA ASN A 94 19.29 -29.12 -6.89
C ASN A 94 18.60 -29.90 -5.77
N GLY A 95 18.37 -31.20 -5.98
CA GLY A 95 17.67 -32.05 -5.03
C GLY A 95 16.27 -31.54 -4.72
N CYS A 96 15.97 -31.41 -3.44
CA CYS A 96 14.76 -30.78 -2.93
C CYS A 96 15.03 -29.41 -2.29
N ASP A 97 16.11 -28.72 -2.70
CA ASP A 97 16.37 -27.35 -2.25
C ASP A 97 15.41 -26.35 -2.92
N ARG A 98 15.27 -25.17 -2.33
CA ARG A 98 14.38 -24.10 -2.78
C ARG A 98 15.04 -23.16 -3.79
N VAL A 99 15.83 -23.71 -4.68
CA VAL A 99 16.48 -22.99 -5.80
C VAL A 99 16.02 -23.59 -7.11
N LEU A 100 15.33 -22.80 -7.92
CA LEU A 100 14.89 -23.15 -9.27
C LEU A 100 15.69 -22.37 -10.29
N MET A 101 16.27 -23.07 -11.26
CA MET A 101 17.04 -22.50 -12.37
C MET A 101 16.24 -22.68 -13.67
N LEU A 102 16.07 -21.60 -14.41
CA LEU A 102 15.42 -21.58 -15.72
C LEU A 102 16.50 -21.28 -16.76
N ASP A 103 16.74 -22.21 -17.67
CA ASP A 103 17.75 -22.11 -18.71
C ASP A 103 17.12 -21.61 -20.02
N PHE A 104 17.65 -20.51 -20.54
CA PHE A 104 17.18 -19.87 -21.75
C PHE A 104 18.27 -19.92 -22.83
N GLU A 105 17.91 -20.41 -24.01
CA GLU A 105 18.68 -20.26 -25.22
C GLU A 105 18.37 -18.91 -25.86
N CYS A 106 19.36 -18.06 -25.98
CA CYS A 106 19.24 -16.66 -26.43
C CYS A 106 20.21 -16.38 -27.56
N VAL A 107 19.97 -15.33 -28.32
CA VAL A 107 20.89 -14.81 -29.34
C VAL A 107 21.52 -13.53 -28.81
N ASN A 108 22.85 -13.45 -28.82
CA ASN A 108 23.58 -12.26 -28.39
C ASN A 108 23.61 -11.19 -29.51
N GLU A 109 24.20 -10.02 -29.21
CA GLU A 109 24.29 -8.91 -30.18
C GLU A 109 25.14 -9.23 -31.41
N LEU A 110 25.99 -10.25 -31.36
CA LEU A 110 26.82 -10.72 -32.46
C LEU A 110 26.14 -11.80 -33.29
N GLY A 111 24.95 -12.28 -32.90
CA GLY A 111 24.21 -13.33 -33.58
C GLY A 111 24.52 -14.74 -33.06
N ASP A 112 25.38 -14.89 -32.05
CA ASP A 112 25.73 -16.20 -31.50
C ASP A 112 24.65 -16.69 -30.54
N THR A 113 24.43 -18.00 -30.53
CA THR A 113 23.58 -18.67 -29.56
C THR A 113 24.30 -18.77 -28.22
N VAL A 114 23.69 -18.22 -27.16
CA VAL A 114 24.22 -18.23 -25.79
C VAL A 114 23.19 -18.78 -24.81
N MET A 115 23.69 -19.49 -23.79
CA MET A 115 22.85 -19.96 -22.70
C MET A 115 22.87 -18.95 -21.56
N ILE A 116 21.67 -18.57 -21.07
CA ILE A 116 21.49 -17.68 -19.92
C ILE A 116 20.57 -18.37 -18.93
N THR A 117 21.01 -18.44 -17.68
CA THR A 117 20.23 -19.04 -16.59
C THR A 117 19.64 -17.95 -15.69
N VAL A 118 18.34 -18.03 -15.42
CA VAL A 118 17.68 -17.25 -14.38
C VAL A 118 17.52 -18.14 -13.16
N VAL A 119 18.19 -17.77 -12.07
CA VAL A 119 18.16 -18.50 -10.80
C VAL A 119 17.16 -17.83 -9.87
N CYS A 120 16.18 -18.58 -9.39
CA CYS A 120 15.19 -18.16 -8.42
C CYS A 120 15.46 -18.83 -7.07
N GLU A 121 15.94 -18.08 -6.10
CA GLU A 121 16.15 -18.53 -4.72
C GLU A 121 14.91 -18.17 -3.89
N ILE A 122 14.25 -19.17 -3.29
CA ILE A 122 13.00 -19.03 -2.57
C ILE A 122 13.22 -19.26 -1.06
N MET A 123 13.82 -18.25 -0.39
CA MET A 123 14.35 -18.37 0.99
C MET A 123 13.80 -17.28 1.92
N GLY A 124 12.53 -16.89 1.78
CA GLY A 124 11.93 -15.86 2.61
C GLY A 124 12.61 -14.50 2.41
N MET A 125 13.15 -13.92 3.48
CA MET A 125 13.83 -12.62 3.40
C MET A 125 15.09 -12.64 2.53
N TYR A 126 15.72 -13.81 2.37
CA TYR A 126 16.92 -14.01 1.54
C TYR A 126 16.58 -14.41 0.09
N SER A 127 15.31 -14.39 -0.30
CA SER A 127 14.92 -14.72 -1.67
C SER A 127 15.49 -13.72 -2.65
N ASN A 128 15.95 -14.25 -3.81
CA ASN A 128 16.58 -13.46 -4.85
C ASN A 128 16.27 -14.01 -6.25
N ILE A 129 16.46 -13.18 -7.28
CA ILE A 129 16.42 -13.58 -8.67
C ILE A 129 17.73 -13.10 -9.30
N ILE A 130 18.51 -14.04 -9.83
CA ILE A 130 19.87 -13.82 -10.29
C ILE A 130 19.96 -14.26 -11.75
N ILE A 131 20.61 -13.47 -12.59
CA ILE A 131 20.90 -13.84 -13.99
C ILE A 131 22.37 -14.23 -14.10
N VAL A 132 22.61 -15.40 -14.72
CA VAL A 132 23.93 -16.03 -14.79
C VAL A 132 24.21 -16.38 -16.25
N ASP A 133 25.45 -16.21 -16.69
CA ASP A 133 25.92 -16.57 -18.03
C ASP A 133 26.25 -18.06 -18.16
N SER A 134 26.67 -18.50 -19.37
CA SER A 134 27.08 -19.88 -19.67
C SER A 134 28.30 -20.36 -18.89
N ASN A 135 29.11 -19.44 -18.33
CA ASN A 135 30.30 -19.74 -17.54
C ASN A 135 30.00 -19.81 -16.03
N GLY A 136 28.75 -19.61 -15.65
CA GLY A 136 28.34 -19.56 -14.25
C GLY A 136 28.66 -18.23 -13.57
N VAL A 137 28.93 -17.15 -14.31
CA VAL A 137 29.21 -15.81 -13.79
C VAL A 137 27.93 -15.01 -13.68
N ILE A 138 27.75 -14.34 -12.54
CA ILE A 138 26.58 -13.48 -12.30
C ILE A 138 26.66 -12.25 -13.22
N ILE A 139 25.66 -12.08 -14.08
CA ILE A 139 25.51 -10.87 -14.89
C ILE A 139 24.93 -9.75 -14.04
N ASP A 140 23.86 -10.02 -13.30
CA ASP A 140 23.28 -9.13 -12.28
C ASP A 140 22.26 -9.90 -11.41
N SER A 141 21.73 -9.23 -10.37
CA SER A 141 20.73 -9.79 -9.46
C SER A 141 19.70 -8.75 -9.05
N LEU A 142 18.51 -9.21 -8.68
CA LEU A 142 17.45 -8.36 -8.18
C LEU A 142 17.82 -7.71 -6.84
N LYS A 143 18.49 -8.48 -5.97
CA LYS A 143 19.06 -8.03 -4.70
C LYS A 143 20.55 -8.33 -4.71
N ARG A 144 21.38 -7.30 -4.72
CA ARG A 144 22.82 -7.44 -4.61
C ARG A 144 23.18 -7.66 -3.14
N VAL A 145 24.02 -8.65 -2.88
CA VAL A 145 24.50 -9.00 -1.53
C VAL A 145 26.01 -8.81 -1.50
N ASP A 146 26.48 -7.86 -0.73
CA ASP A 146 27.88 -7.53 -0.54
C ASP A 146 28.42 -8.04 0.82
N LEU A 147 29.69 -7.77 1.11
CA LEU A 147 30.36 -8.16 2.35
C LEU A 147 29.76 -7.53 3.62
N THR A 148 29.05 -6.41 3.48
CA THR A 148 28.38 -5.76 4.61
C THR A 148 27.06 -6.46 4.97
N MET A 149 26.44 -7.13 4.00
CA MET A 149 25.15 -7.83 4.16
C MET A 149 25.34 -9.32 4.48
N SER A 150 26.39 -9.96 3.99
CA SER A 150 26.72 -11.36 4.24
C SER A 150 28.22 -11.61 4.21
N SER A 151 28.73 -12.24 5.27
CA SER A 151 30.13 -12.72 5.32
C SER A 151 30.32 -14.08 4.62
N LYS A 152 29.20 -14.79 4.32
CA LYS A 152 29.28 -16.18 3.83
C LYS A 152 29.22 -16.27 2.30
N ARG A 153 28.40 -15.42 1.65
CA ARG A 153 28.15 -15.52 0.23
C ARG A 153 27.90 -14.14 -0.39
N LEU A 154 28.55 -13.89 -1.51
CA LEU A 154 28.37 -12.66 -2.29
C LEU A 154 27.45 -12.91 -3.49
N VAL A 155 26.59 -11.94 -3.80
CA VAL A 155 25.78 -11.95 -5.03
C VAL A 155 25.95 -10.60 -5.71
N LEU A 156 27.02 -10.49 -6.50
CA LEU A 156 27.42 -9.26 -7.20
C LEU A 156 27.73 -9.57 -8.68
N PRO A 157 27.59 -8.61 -9.59
CA PRO A 157 28.02 -8.78 -10.97
C PRO A 157 29.49 -9.20 -11.09
N ASN A 158 29.80 -10.01 -12.10
CA ASN A 158 31.13 -10.53 -12.42
C ASN A 158 31.73 -11.50 -11.39
N ILE A 159 30.96 -12.01 -10.43
CA ILE A 159 31.35 -13.07 -9.51
C ILE A 159 30.72 -14.38 -9.95
N LYS A 160 31.40 -15.50 -9.75
CA LYS A 160 30.87 -16.84 -9.99
C LYS A 160 29.67 -17.11 -9.08
N TYR A 161 28.59 -17.61 -9.64
CA TYR A 161 27.42 -18.00 -8.86
C TYR A 161 27.71 -19.25 -8.05
N GLU A 162 27.44 -19.20 -6.77
CA GLU A 162 27.51 -20.33 -5.85
C GLU A 162 26.13 -20.63 -5.29
N LEU A 163 25.80 -21.91 -5.14
CA LEU A 163 24.58 -22.34 -4.47
C LEU A 163 24.58 -21.91 -2.98
N PRO A 164 23.43 -21.64 -2.38
CA PRO A 164 23.33 -21.50 -0.93
C PRO A 164 23.89 -22.71 -0.20
N GLU A 165 24.41 -22.49 1.02
CA GLU A 165 24.96 -23.57 1.86
C GLU A 165 23.95 -24.71 2.05
N SER A 166 24.37 -25.95 1.83
CA SER A 166 23.56 -27.13 2.12
C SER A 166 23.32 -27.27 3.61
N GLN A 167 22.11 -27.69 3.98
CA GLN A 167 21.73 -27.94 5.37
C GLN A 167 22.18 -29.34 5.87
N ASN A 168 22.95 -30.11 5.10
CA ASN A 168 23.40 -31.48 5.40
C ASN A 168 22.24 -32.42 5.78
N LYS A 169 21.08 -32.29 5.13
CA LYS A 169 19.92 -33.15 5.32
C LYS A 169 19.85 -34.23 4.25
N LEU A 170 19.12 -35.29 4.55
CA LEU A 170 18.90 -36.40 3.62
C LEU A 170 17.99 -36.00 2.47
N ASN A 171 18.49 -36.21 1.27
CA ASN A 171 17.72 -35.95 0.05
C ASN A 171 16.94 -37.21 -0.35
N LEU A 172 15.62 -37.12 -0.33
CA LEU A 172 14.71 -38.25 -0.63
C LEU A 172 14.90 -38.85 -2.03
N LEU A 173 15.46 -38.10 -2.96
CA LEU A 173 15.74 -38.61 -4.33
C LEU A 173 16.96 -39.55 -4.35
N LYS A 174 17.83 -39.49 -3.33
CA LYS A 174 19.11 -40.23 -3.30
C LYS A 174 19.21 -41.24 -2.13
N CYS A 175 18.52 -40.98 -1.01
CA CYS A 175 18.58 -41.83 0.17
C CYS A 175 17.50 -42.95 0.13
N SER A 176 17.75 -44.02 0.91
CA SER A 176 16.74 -45.06 1.16
C SER A 176 15.80 -44.64 2.31
N VAL A 177 14.63 -45.28 2.41
CA VAL A 177 13.72 -45.08 3.53
C VAL A 177 14.40 -45.48 4.85
N LEU A 178 15.19 -46.54 4.80
CA LEU A 178 15.92 -47.03 5.98
C LEU A 178 16.93 -45.98 6.50
N ASP A 179 17.59 -45.21 5.59
CA ASP A 179 18.51 -44.15 5.99
C ASP A 179 17.78 -43.06 6.78
N VAL A 180 16.55 -42.67 6.32
CA VAL A 180 15.73 -41.68 7.02
C VAL A 180 15.28 -42.20 8.40
N CYS A 181 14.76 -43.43 8.47
CA CYS A 181 14.33 -44.03 9.74
C CYS A 181 15.50 -44.17 10.72
N THR A 182 16.67 -44.57 10.24
CA THR A 182 17.90 -44.70 11.06
C THR A 182 18.36 -43.34 11.55
N ALA A 183 18.36 -42.33 10.70
CA ALA A 183 18.74 -40.97 11.08
C ALA A 183 17.78 -40.37 12.12
N VAL A 184 16.46 -40.59 11.98
CA VAL A 184 15.47 -40.19 12.99
C VAL A 184 15.66 -40.90 14.29
N LYS A 185 15.91 -42.23 14.28
CA LYS A 185 16.12 -43.06 15.46
C LYS A 185 17.36 -42.64 16.26
N ASN A 186 18.38 -42.12 15.61
CA ASN A 186 19.62 -41.66 16.22
C ASN A 186 19.54 -40.25 16.83
N LEU A 187 18.39 -39.57 16.70
CA LEU A 187 18.16 -38.28 17.36
C LEU A 187 17.71 -38.50 18.82
N ASP A 188 17.68 -37.39 19.57
CA ASP A 188 17.17 -37.37 20.94
C ASP A 188 15.73 -37.92 21.01
N THR A 189 15.53 -38.95 21.83
CA THR A 189 14.27 -39.67 22.00
C THR A 189 13.11 -38.78 22.52
N GLU A 190 13.46 -37.76 23.28
CA GLU A 190 12.52 -36.75 23.81
C GLU A 190 12.02 -35.75 22.74
N MET A 191 12.66 -35.73 21.56
CA MET A 191 12.32 -34.81 20.49
C MET A 191 10.98 -35.19 19.83
N PRO A 192 10.08 -34.23 19.54
CA PRO A 192 8.89 -34.47 18.73
C PRO A 192 9.25 -34.96 17.33
N LEU A 193 8.51 -35.93 16.80
CA LEU A 193 8.76 -36.57 15.50
C LEU A 193 8.76 -35.54 14.36
N ASN A 194 7.82 -34.56 14.37
CA ASN A 194 7.78 -33.52 13.34
C ASN A 194 9.07 -32.70 13.29
N LYS A 195 9.68 -32.39 14.45
CA LYS A 195 10.97 -31.68 14.51
C LYS A 195 12.13 -32.54 14.05
N ALA A 196 12.10 -33.84 14.38
CA ALA A 196 13.07 -34.81 13.92
C ALA A 196 13.07 -34.92 12.39
N LEU A 197 11.90 -35.10 11.79
CA LEU A 197 11.73 -35.15 10.34
C LEU A 197 12.21 -33.85 9.66
N LEU A 198 11.85 -32.68 10.21
CA LEU A 198 12.28 -31.40 9.69
C LEU A 198 13.80 -31.19 9.74
N ARG A 199 14.49 -31.78 10.73
CA ARG A 199 15.96 -31.78 10.82
C ARG A 199 16.62 -32.76 9.87
N THR A 200 15.98 -33.88 9.61
CA THR A 200 16.59 -35.02 8.88
C THR A 200 16.37 -34.90 7.37
N ILE A 201 15.20 -34.47 6.91
CA ILE A 201 14.81 -34.50 5.50
C ILE A 201 14.95 -33.14 4.85
N GLU A 202 15.59 -33.11 3.68
CA GLU A 202 15.71 -31.92 2.83
C GLU A 202 14.39 -31.57 2.16
N GLY A 203 14.03 -30.28 2.14
CA GLY A 203 12.95 -29.76 1.31
C GLY A 203 11.53 -30.03 1.81
N VAL A 204 11.36 -30.47 3.06
CA VAL A 204 10.04 -30.65 3.69
C VAL A 204 9.63 -29.42 4.51
N SER A 205 8.33 -29.16 4.57
CA SER A 205 7.75 -28.11 5.41
C SER A 205 7.20 -28.64 6.73
N PRO A 206 7.00 -27.76 7.74
CA PRO A 206 6.41 -28.17 9.01
C PRO A 206 5.02 -28.82 8.90
N ILE A 207 4.21 -28.42 7.90
CA ILE A 207 2.88 -29.01 7.70
C ILE A 207 2.99 -30.48 7.26
N VAL A 208 3.92 -30.80 6.38
CA VAL A 208 4.20 -32.17 5.93
C VAL A 208 4.70 -33.02 7.09
N CYS A 209 5.65 -32.49 7.89
CA CYS A 209 6.21 -33.21 9.03
C CYS A 209 5.13 -33.51 10.11
N ARG A 210 4.23 -32.56 10.38
CA ARG A 210 3.12 -32.76 11.30
C ARG A 210 2.09 -33.77 10.77
N GLU A 211 1.86 -33.77 9.45
CA GLU A 211 0.95 -34.74 8.83
C GLU A 211 1.50 -36.18 8.97
N ILE A 212 2.81 -36.35 8.75
CA ILE A 212 3.45 -37.67 8.97
C ILE A 212 3.40 -38.05 10.45
N GLU A 213 3.70 -37.12 11.37
CA GLU A 213 3.58 -37.35 12.81
C GLU A 213 2.15 -37.80 13.16
N TYR A 214 1.11 -37.11 12.70
CA TYR A 214 -0.28 -37.43 12.92
C TYR A 214 -0.65 -38.87 12.45
N LYS A 215 -0.14 -39.28 11.27
CA LYS A 215 -0.41 -40.62 10.70
C LYS A 215 0.37 -41.76 11.35
N VAL A 216 1.51 -41.45 11.93
CA VAL A 216 2.41 -42.44 12.55
C VAL A 216 2.10 -42.65 14.02
N MET A 217 1.68 -41.59 14.73
CA MET A 217 1.51 -41.63 16.19
C MET A 217 0.11 -42.01 16.58
N GLU A 218 -0.02 -43.13 17.34
CA GLU A 218 -1.24 -43.55 18.00
C GLU A 218 -1.12 -43.35 19.51
N GLY A 219 -1.52 -42.20 20.04
CA GLY A 219 -1.56 -42.02 21.48
C GLY A 219 -1.08 -40.67 22.03
N ALA A 220 -0.81 -40.61 23.33
CA ALA A 220 -0.59 -39.38 24.08
C ALA A 220 0.79 -38.73 23.89
N THR A 221 1.73 -39.42 23.27
CA THR A 221 3.11 -38.88 23.07
C THR A 221 3.42 -38.67 21.60
N ASN A 222 4.01 -37.51 21.27
CA ASN A 222 4.51 -37.18 19.92
C ASN A 222 6.04 -37.30 19.82
N ARG A 223 6.70 -37.95 20.79
CA ARG A 223 8.15 -38.06 20.87
C ARG A 223 8.67 -39.29 20.13
N ILE A 224 9.93 -39.27 19.73
CA ILE A 224 10.56 -40.37 18.97
C ILE A 224 10.47 -41.71 19.71
N GLU A 225 10.51 -41.73 21.04
CA GLU A 225 10.39 -42.96 21.84
C GLU A 225 9.07 -43.75 21.57
N GLY A 226 7.98 -43.03 21.19
CA GLY A 226 6.67 -43.60 20.87
C GLY A 226 6.45 -43.94 19.40
N VAL A 227 7.48 -43.78 18.55
CA VAL A 227 7.34 -43.92 17.09
C VAL A 227 7.24 -45.40 16.69
N LEU A 228 6.21 -45.72 15.94
CA LEU A 228 6.08 -46.99 15.23
C LEU A 228 6.88 -46.90 13.92
N PHE A 229 8.13 -47.38 13.94
CA PHE A 229 9.06 -47.20 12.81
C PHE A 229 8.60 -47.89 11.52
N ASP A 230 7.85 -49.00 11.61
CA ASP A 230 7.28 -49.62 10.43
C ASP A 230 6.24 -48.71 9.73
N ARG A 231 5.41 -48.03 10.51
CA ARG A 231 4.47 -47.02 9.97
C ARG A 231 5.20 -45.81 9.43
N LEU A 232 6.24 -45.36 10.15
CA LEU A 232 7.09 -44.25 9.65
C LEU A 232 7.71 -44.64 8.31
N ALA A 233 8.23 -45.83 8.14
CA ALA A 233 8.79 -46.30 6.89
C ALA A 233 7.79 -46.24 5.74
N VAL A 234 6.54 -46.66 5.97
CA VAL A 234 5.47 -46.60 4.98
C VAL A 234 5.15 -45.16 4.58
N GLU A 235 5.04 -44.22 5.53
CA GLU A 235 4.75 -42.81 5.23
C GLU A 235 5.91 -42.13 4.54
N ILE A 236 7.15 -42.45 4.88
CA ILE A 236 8.34 -41.95 4.19
C ILE A 236 8.43 -42.51 2.76
N GLU A 237 8.08 -43.80 2.53
CA GLU A 237 8.04 -44.36 1.18
C GLU A 237 7.00 -43.66 0.30
N LYS A 238 5.78 -43.40 0.84
CA LYS A 238 4.77 -42.59 0.15
C LYS A 238 5.27 -41.21 -0.20
N LEU A 239 5.90 -40.51 0.76
CA LEU A 239 6.46 -39.19 0.55
C LEU A 239 7.55 -39.21 -0.54
N LYS A 240 8.43 -40.22 -0.52
CA LYS A 240 9.48 -40.41 -1.51
C LYS A 240 8.90 -40.64 -2.91
N SER A 241 7.90 -41.50 -3.06
CA SER A 241 7.21 -41.73 -4.33
C SER A 241 6.60 -40.43 -4.88
N VAL A 242 5.83 -39.71 -4.04
CA VAL A 242 5.24 -38.42 -4.41
C VAL A 242 6.31 -37.40 -4.84
N CYS A 243 7.45 -37.39 -4.15
CA CYS A 243 8.56 -36.51 -4.50
C CYS A 243 9.23 -36.89 -5.82
N CYS A 244 9.44 -38.19 -6.08
CA CYS A 244 10.09 -38.69 -7.31
C CYS A 244 9.21 -38.46 -8.55
N ASP A 245 7.93 -38.85 -8.46
CA ASP A 245 6.98 -38.89 -9.57
C ASP A 245 6.25 -37.56 -9.79
N CYS A 246 6.44 -36.60 -8.86
CA CYS A 246 5.65 -35.34 -8.84
C CYS A 246 4.13 -35.60 -8.92
N SER A 247 3.65 -36.65 -8.26
CA SER A 247 2.26 -37.12 -8.27
C SER A 247 1.39 -36.48 -7.19
N GLY A 248 1.91 -35.50 -6.46
CA GLY A 248 1.19 -34.76 -5.44
C GLY A 248 -0.02 -34.01 -5.96
N LYS A 249 -0.94 -33.69 -5.04
CA LYS A 249 -2.14 -32.90 -5.32
C LYS A 249 -2.05 -31.55 -4.60
N PRO A 250 -2.33 -30.44 -5.28
CA PRO A 250 -2.31 -29.12 -4.65
C PRO A 250 -3.51 -28.94 -3.72
N VAL A 251 -3.26 -28.69 -2.44
CA VAL A 251 -4.28 -28.60 -1.39
C VAL A 251 -4.09 -27.35 -0.57
N VAL A 252 -5.18 -26.60 -0.35
CA VAL A 252 -5.22 -25.43 0.53
C VAL A 252 -5.97 -25.78 1.81
N VAL A 253 -5.44 -25.33 2.93
CA VAL A 253 -6.05 -25.44 4.25
C VAL A 253 -6.64 -24.10 4.64
N TYR A 254 -7.94 -24.05 4.92
CA TYR A 254 -8.66 -22.85 5.33
C TYR A 254 -9.05 -22.94 6.81
N ARG A 255 -9.02 -21.81 7.48
CA ARG A 255 -9.59 -21.65 8.83
C ARG A 255 -11.12 -21.65 8.76
N GLU A 256 -11.78 -21.78 9.91
CA GLU A 256 -13.24 -21.65 10.04
C GLU A 256 -13.80 -20.33 9.47
N ASP A 257 -13.03 -19.24 9.55
CA ASP A 257 -13.38 -17.92 8.99
C ASP A 257 -13.19 -17.81 7.45
N GLY A 258 -12.90 -18.94 6.79
CA GLY A 258 -12.69 -19.02 5.34
C GLY A 258 -11.36 -18.43 4.84
N LYS A 259 -10.46 -17.99 5.72
CA LYS A 259 -9.15 -17.46 5.32
C LYS A 259 -8.14 -18.58 5.09
N PRO A 260 -7.35 -18.54 4.00
CA PRO A 260 -6.31 -19.52 3.77
C PRO A 260 -5.25 -19.44 4.87
N MET A 261 -4.95 -20.59 5.48
CA MET A 261 -4.00 -20.75 6.57
C MET A 261 -2.65 -21.29 6.08
N ASP A 262 -2.69 -22.38 5.31
CA ASP A 262 -1.51 -23.06 4.79
C ASP A 262 -1.83 -23.82 3.50
N PHE A 263 -0.83 -24.39 2.85
CA PHE A 263 -1.01 -25.21 1.66
C PHE A 263 0.01 -26.37 1.63
N CYS A 264 -0.33 -27.43 0.89
CA CYS A 264 0.48 -28.63 0.80
C CYS A 264 0.36 -29.27 -0.60
N PHE A 265 1.28 -30.18 -0.91
CA PHE A 265 1.26 -31.02 -2.13
C PHE A 265 0.62 -32.39 -1.88
N MET A 266 0.11 -32.65 -0.68
CA MET A 266 -0.55 -33.88 -0.27
C MET A 266 -1.78 -33.58 0.58
N ASN A 267 -2.68 -34.58 0.72
CA ASN A 267 -3.83 -34.43 1.61
C ASN A 267 -3.40 -34.21 3.06
N VAL A 268 -4.13 -33.37 3.79
CA VAL A 268 -3.81 -32.95 5.17
C VAL A 268 -5.02 -33.28 6.06
N GLU A 269 -4.83 -34.17 7.01
CA GLU A 269 -5.87 -34.72 7.92
C GLU A 269 -5.65 -34.29 9.38
N GLN A 270 -4.44 -33.82 9.74
CA GLN A 270 -4.03 -33.43 11.08
C GLN A 270 -4.90 -32.37 11.78
N TYR A 271 -5.68 -31.63 11.03
CA TYR A 271 -6.55 -30.58 11.58
C TYR A 271 -7.98 -31.05 11.86
N GLY A 272 -8.38 -32.27 11.42
CA GLY A 272 -9.74 -32.76 11.58
C GLY A 272 -10.78 -31.74 11.13
N ASP A 273 -11.81 -31.54 11.96
CA ASP A 273 -12.92 -30.63 11.68
C ASP A 273 -12.58 -29.12 11.91
N PHE A 274 -11.39 -28.81 12.48
CA PHE A 274 -10.97 -27.43 12.75
C PHE A 274 -10.52 -26.65 11.53
N ALA A 275 -10.37 -27.32 10.37
CA ALA A 275 -9.96 -26.67 9.14
C ALA A 275 -10.61 -27.32 7.92
N LYS A 276 -11.03 -26.49 6.96
CA LYS A 276 -11.51 -26.97 5.67
C LYS A 276 -10.35 -27.18 4.72
N VAL A 277 -10.26 -28.36 4.12
CA VAL A 277 -9.21 -28.74 3.16
C VAL A 277 -9.81 -28.81 1.76
N GLU A 278 -9.27 -28.06 0.81
CA GLU A 278 -9.73 -28.00 -0.58
C GLU A 278 -8.59 -28.31 -1.55
N SER A 279 -8.84 -29.16 -2.53
CA SER A 279 -7.94 -29.38 -3.66
C SER A 279 -8.12 -28.28 -4.72
N LYS A 280 -7.03 -27.90 -5.38
CA LYS A 280 -7.03 -26.96 -6.52
C LYS A 280 -6.67 -27.74 -7.79
N GLU A 281 -6.93 -27.12 -8.96
CA GLU A 281 -6.67 -27.74 -10.27
C GLU A 281 -5.17 -27.86 -10.57
N SER A 282 -4.40 -26.83 -10.20
CA SER A 282 -2.96 -26.80 -10.41
C SER A 282 -2.21 -26.21 -9.22
N PHE A 283 -0.91 -26.45 -9.15
CA PHE A 283 -0.03 -25.84 -8.14
C PHE A 283 0.09 -24.34 -8.33
N SER A 284 0.08 -23.87 -9.58
CA SER A 284 0.08 -22.45 -9.91
C SER A 284 -1.20 -21.75 -9.45
N ASP A 285 -2.39 -22.32 -9.73
CA ASP A 285 -3.67 -21.75 -9.30
C ASP A 285 -3.77 -21.68 -7.78
N LEU A 286 -3.24 -22.71 -7.10
CA LEU A 286 -3.14 -22.70 -5.64
C LEU A 286 -2.33 -21.50 -5.15
N LEU A 287 -1.12 -21.32 -5.67
CA LEU A 287 -0.22 -20.24 -5.23
C LEU A 287 -0.78 -18.86 -5.60
N ASP A 288 -1.34 -18.72 -6.81
CA ASP A 288 -1.94 -17.47 -7.27
C ASP A 288 -3.07 -17.06 -6.33
N GLY A 289 -4.04 -17.94 -6.07
CA GLY A 289 -5.16 -17.66 -5.16
C GLY A 289 -4.75 -17.46 -3.71
N PHE A 290 -3.81 -18.28 -3.19
CA PHE A 290 -3.35 -18.18 -1.80
C PHE A 290 -2.66 -16.85 -1.50
N TYR A 291 -1.82 -16.37 -2.41
CA TYR A 291 -1.05 -15.15 -2.23
C TYR A 291 -1.75 -13.88 -2.73
N GLU A 292 -2.73 -13.97 -3.65
CA GLU A 292 -3.41 -12.80 -4.22
C GLU A 292 -4.02 -11.88 -3.16
N ALA A 293 -4.81 -12.44 -2.26
CA ALA A 293 -5.44 -11.67 -1.18
C ALA A 293 -4.41 -11.06 -0.20
N ARG A 294 -3.30 -11.76 0.04
CA ARG A 294 -2.22 -11.29 0.89
C ARG A 294 -1.41 -10.20 0.23
N ASP A 295 -1.01 -10.41 -1.02
CA ASP A 295 -0.21 -9.46 -1.80
C ASP A 295 -1.00 -8.18 -2.09
N SER A 296 -2.30 -8.28 -2.37
CA SER A 296 -3.18 -7.13 -2.53
C SER A 296 -3.25 -6.29 -1.25
N ARG A 297 -3.41 -6.92 -0.07
CA ARG A 297 -3.38 -6.23 1.22
C ARG A 297 -2.03 -5.56 1.51
N ASP A 298 -0.92 -6.24 1.23
CA ASP A 298 0.42 -5.68 1.44
C ASP A 298 0.67 -4.50 0.49
N ARG A 299 0.30 -4.60 -0.79
CA ARG A 299 0.39 -3.48 -1.76
C ARG A 299 -0.47 -2.30 -1.31
N MET A 300 -1.70 -2.59 -0.88
CA MET A 300 -2.63 -1.59 -0.34
C MET A 300 -2.00 -0.86 0.86
N ARG A 301 -1.45 -1.60 1.83
CA ARG A 301 -0.79 -1.05 3.01
C ARG A 301 0.40 -0.15 2.64
N VAL A 302 1.29 -0.60 1.76
CA VAL A 302 2.47 0.17 1.34
C VAL A 302 2.06 1.46 0.61
N LYS A 303 1.09 1.38 -0.31
CA LYS A 303 0.57 2.55 -1.04
C LYS A 303 -0.12 3.54 -0.10
N SER A 304 -0.96 3.06 0.82
CA SER A 304 -1.63 3.88 1.83
C SER A 304 -0.61 4.58 2.74
N GLN A 305 0.33 3.83 3.34
CA GLN A 305 1.39 4.41 4.19
C GLN A 305 2.22 5.49 3.48
N SER A 306 2.53 5.28 2.19
CA SER A 306 3.25 6.27 1.39
C SER A 306 2.46 7.58 1.21
N LEU A 307 1.14 7.48 0.96
CA LEU A 307 0.26 8.65 0.85
C LEU A 307 0.07 9.34 2.21
N THR A 308 -0.20 8.57 3.27
CA THR A 308 -0.34 9.10 4.64
C THR A 308 0.90 9.87 5.08
N LYS A 309 2.11 9.32 4.83
CA LYS A 309 3.37 10.03 5.12
C LYS A 309 3.50 11.34 4.36
N LEU A 310 3.15 11.35 3.07
CA LEU A 310 3.16 12.55 2.24
C LEU A 310 2.19 13.61 2.80
N LEU A 311 0.94 13.22 3.08
CA LEU A 311 -0.10 14.13 3.58
C LEU A 311 0.27 14.69 4.95
N ASN A 312 0.81 13.89 5.87
CA ASN A 312 1.28 14.35 7.16
C ASN A 312 2.40 15.39 7.03
N ASN A 313 3.37 15.19 6.12
CA ASN A 313 4.41 16.18 5.85
C ASN A 313 3.83 17.51 5.31
N ILE A 314 2.75 17.45 4.51
CA ILE A 314 2.05 18.65 4.02
C ILE A 314 1.34 19.35 5.18
N LEU A 315 0.61 18.59 6.02
CA LEU A 315 -0.09 19.12 7.21
C LEU A 315 0.87 19.83 8.17
N GLU A 316 2.01 19.23 8.49
CA GLU A 316 3.02 19.86 9.35
C GLU A 316 3.54 21.18 8.76
N ARG A 317 3.81 21.21 7.45
CA ARG A 317 4.26 22.42 6.77
C ARG A 317 3.20 23.51 6.80
N LEU A 318 1.93 23.17 6.56
CA LEU A 318 0.79 24.09 6.63
C LEU A 318 0.60 24.62 8.05
N ALA A 319 0.64 23.75 9.07
CA ALA A 319 0.50 24.14 10.47
C ALA A 319 1.58 25.15 10.89
N ARG A 320 2.87 24.91 10.51
CA ARG A 320 3.98 25.84 10.75
C ARG A 320 3.75 27.19 10.04
N LYS A 321 3.28 27.17 8.79
CA LYS A 321 2.97 28.39 8.04
C LYS A 321 1.85 29.19 8.72
N ILE A 322 0.76 28.54 9.11
CA ILE A 322 -0.37 29.18 9.81
C ILE A 322 0.07 29.77 11.17
N ALA A 323 0.87 29.03 11.94
CA ALA A 323 1.40 29.52 13.21
C ALA A 323 2.25 30.79 13.03
N LYS A 324 3.13 30.82 12.01
CA LYS A 324 3.93 32.00 11.67
C LYS A 324 3.04 33.18 11.28
N GLN A 325 2.06 32.96 10.43
CA GLN A 325 1.12 34.01 9.98
C GLN A 325 0.28 34.55 11.13
N LYS A 326 -0.15 33.71 12.09
CA LYS A 326 -0.84 34.16 13.32
C LYS A 326 0.06 35.07 14.16
N SER A 327 1.31 34.69 14.40
CA SER A 327 2.27 35.51 15.15
C SER A 327 2.56 36.84 14.46
N GLU A 328 2.63 36.87 13.12
CA GLU A 328 2.78 38.10 12.34
C GLU A 328 1.51 38.96 12.43
N LEU A 329 0.33 38.37 12.42
CA LEU A 329 -0.94 39.08 12.59
C LEU A 329 -1.06 39.73 13.97
N GLU A 330 -0.64 39.03 15.03
CA GLU A 330 -0.60 39.56 16.40
C GLU A 330 0.31 40.79 16.49
N ARG A 331 1.46 40.78 15.83
CA ARG A 331 2.36 41.97 15.75
C ARG A 331 1.73 43.14 15.01
N CYS A 332 0.83 42.88 14.05
CA CYS A 332 0.11 43.94 13.35
C CYS A 332 -1.02 44.56 14.19
N ALA A 333 -1.44 43.92 15.29
CA ALA A 333 -2.47 44.45 16.19
C ALA A 333 -2.07 45.78 16.84
N ASP A 334 -0.76 45.98 17.02
CA ASP A 334 -0.21 47.18 17.69
C ASP A 334 -0.08 48.41 16.74
N ARG A 335 -0.74 48.35 15.58
CA ARG A 335 -0.63 49.40 14.54
C ARG A 335 -1.16 50.76 15.00
N GLU A 336 -2.22 50.82 15.83
CA GLU A 336 -2.79 52.07 16.32
C GLU A 336 -1.78 52.85 17.17
N HIS A 337 -0.92 52.16 17.93
CA HIS A 337 0.20 52.77 18.60
C HIS A 337 1.17 53.47 17.62
N LEU A 338 1.43 52.89 16.46
CA LEU A 338 2.27 53.52 15.42
C LEU A 338 1.61 54.80 14.86
N ARG A 339 0.29 54.79 14.66
CA ARG A 339 -0.45 55.97 14.22
C ARG A 339 -0.38 57.07 15.30
N ILE A 340 -0.69 56.72 16.54
CA ILE A 340 -0.63 57.63 17.70
C ILE A 340 0.78 58.25 17.80
N CYS A 341 1.84 57.45 17.75
CA CYS A 341 3.22 57.98 17.74
C CYS A 341 3.45 58.94 16.59
N GLY A 342 2.96 58.64 15.39
CA GLY A 342 3.05 59.56 14.23
C GLY A 342 2.32 60.86 14.44
N ASP A 343 1.09 60.83 14.97
CA ASP A 343 0.29 62.03 15.27
C ASP A 343 0.93 62.88 16.35
N LEU A 344 1.41 62.27 17.43
CA LEU A 344 2.08 62.97 18.54
C LEU A 344 3.39 63.59 18.10
N LEU A 345 4.19 62.93 17.27
CA LEU A 345 5.42 63.49 16.68
C LEU A 345 5.11 64.66 15.78
N GLN A 346 4.07 64.56 14.95
CA GLN A 346 3.65 65.61 14.03
C GLN A 346 3.20 66.86 14.78
N ALA A 347 2.42 66.70 15.88
CA ALA A 347 1.93 67.77 16.71
C ALA A 347 3.04 68.50 17.50
N ASN A 348 4.11 67.78 17.85
CA ASN A 348 5.18 68.29 18.70
C ASN A 348 6.50 68.53 17.90
N ILE A 349 6.47 68.63 16.57
CA ILE A 349 7.63 68.69 15.72
C ILE A 349 8.59 69.86 16.09
N TYR A 350 8.02 70.97 16.51
CA TYR A 350 8.72 72.21 16.91
C TYR A 350 9.52 72.06 18.22
N ARG A 351 9.25 71.02 19.02
CA ARG A 351 9.94 70.74 20.29
C ARG A 351 11.03 69.69 20.19
N ILE A 352 11.11 68.99 19.04
CA ILE A 352 12.02 67.87 18.87
C ILE A 352 13.33 68.35 18.30
N GLU A 353 14.42 68.19 19.05
CA GLU A 353 15.76 68.49 18.57
C GLU A 353 16.26 67.47 17.53
N ARG A 354 17.00 67.96 16.53
CA ARG A 354 17.59 67.08 15.53
C ARG A 354 18.68 66.21 16.18
N GLY A 355 18.61 64.89 15.98
CA GLY A 355 19.56 63.93 16.58
C GLY A 355 19.09 63.32 17.90
N ALA A 356 17.92 63.67 18.42
CA ALA A 356 17.34 63.05 19.59
C ALA A 356 17.04 61.55 19.34
N GLU A 357 17.30 60.71 20.36
CA GLU A 357 16.98 59.27 20.34
C GLU A 357 15.54 58.99 20.79
N TYR A 358 14.97 59.84 21.61
CA TYR A 358 13.57 59.78 22.08
C TYR A 358 13.01 61.17 22.37
N VAL A 359 11.69 61.21 22.43
CA VAL A 359 10.94 62.36 22.89
C VAL A 359 9.84 61.91 23.81
N ASP A 360 9.65 62.62 24.92
CA ASP A 360 8.55 62.47 25.85
C ASP A 360 7.47 63.50 25.52
N VAL A 361 6.27 63.01 25.10
CA VAL A 361 5.14 63.87 24.70
C VAL A 361 3.85 63.46 25.41
N GLU A 362 2.98 64.43 25.66
CA GLU A 362 1.65 64.15 26.21
C GLU A 362 0.80 63.44 25.16
N ASN A 363 0.21 62.30 25.59
CA ASN A 363 -0.66 61.50 24.73
C ASN A 363 -2.09 62.01 24.82
N PHE A 364 -2.51 62.86 23.92
CA PHE A 364 -3.87 63.40 23.87
C PHE A 364 -4.94 62.39 23.42
N TYR A 365 -4.57 61.15 23.15
CA TYR A 365 -5.49 60.01 22.95
C TYR A 365 -5.77 59.25 24.26
N ASP A 366 -5.02 59.54 25.35
CA ASP A 366 -5.23 58.95 26.66
C ASP A 366 -6.06 59.91 27.52
N GLU A 367 -7.04 59.40 28.23
CA GLU A 367 -7.96 60.19 29.10
C GLU A 367 -7.21 61.01 30.16
N ASN A 368 -6.04 60.53 30.60
CA ASN A 368 -5.21 61.17 31.63
C ASN A 368 -4.03 61.95 31.03
N ASN A 369 -3.94 62.11 29.70
CA ASN A 369 -2.83 62.72 29.02
C ASN A 369 -1.44 62.16 29.42
N ALA A 370 -1.38 60.84 29.64
CA ALA A 370 -0.17 60.18 30.11
C ALA A 370 1.00 60.48 29.17
N ILE A 371 2.20 60.70 29.73
CA ILE A 371 3.41 60.94 28.94
C ILE A 371 3.80 59.65 28.19
N LEU A 372 3.90 59.74 26.86
CA LEU A 372 4.35 58.64 25.99
C LEU A 372 5.77 58.92 25.51
N ARG A 373 6.68 57.99 25.84
CA ARG A 373 8.06 58.04 25.31
C ARG A 373 8.11 57.40 23.90
N ILE A 374 8.43 58.21 22.89
CA ILE A 374 8.50 57.79 21.50
C ILE A 374 9.97 57.69 21.06
N LYS A 375 10.34 56.52 20.54
CA LYS A 375 11.71 56.28 20.00
C LYS A 375 11.89 56.96 18.67
N LEU A 376 13.00 57.69 18.51
CA LEU A 376 13.36 58.36 17.27
C LEU A 376 14.62 57.72 16.64
N ASN A 377 14.75 57.91 15.35
CA ASN A 377 16.03 57.64 14.66
C ASN A 377 16.84 58.93 14.57
N PRO A 378 17.98 59.04 15.27
CA PRO A 378 18.79 60.29 15.30
C PRO A 378 19.35 60.71 13.92
N ALA A 379 19.47 59.74 12.99
CA ALA A 379 20.05 59.97 11.65
C ALA A 379 19.10 60.73 10.70
N ILE A 380 17.80 60.85 11.04
CA ILE A 380 16.79 61.49 10.19
C ILE A 380 16.11 62.66 10.93
N SER A 381 15.48 63.55 10.19
CA SER A 381 14.80 64.71 10.77
C SER A 381 13.56 64.30 11.59
N PRO A 382 13.08 65.13 12.56
CA PRO A 382 11.84 64.90 13.29
C PRO A 382 10.63 64.62 12.39
N SER A 383 10.45 65.37 11.30
CA SER A 383 9.40 65.16 10.31
C SER A 383 9.55 63.81 9.58
N ALA A 384 10.77 63.40 9.24
CA ALA A 384 11.03 62.09 8.65
C ALA A 384 10.76 60.94 9.61
N ASN A 385 10.98 61.11 10.92
CA ASN A 385 10.57 60.17 11.96
C ASN A 385 9.05 59.99 12.00
N ALA A 386 8.27 61.09 12.03
CA ALA A 386 6.81 61.03 11.95
C ALA A 386 6.31 60.31 10.71
N GLN A 387 6.89 60.66 9.54
CA GLN A 387 6.57 59.98 8.26
C GLN A 387 6.92 58.49 8.29
N LYS A 388 7.99 58.07 8.97
CA LYS A 388 8.37 56.68 9.14
C LYS A 388 7.31 55.92 9.96
N TYR A 389 6.82 56.49 11.07
CA TYR A 389 5.74 55.90 11.87
C TYR A 389 4.45 55.73 11.05
N TYR A 390 4.04 56.69 10.26
CA TYR A 390 2.89 56.56 9.33
C TYR A 390 3.13 55.54 8.22
N LYS A 391 4.34 55.43 7.70
CA LYS A 391 4.70 54.41 6.72
C LYS A 391 4.59 53.01 7.35
N ASP A 392 5.07 52.83 8.57
CA ASP A 392 5.02 51.57 9.28
C ASP A 392 3.57 51.21 9.69
N TYR A 393 2.75 52.18 10.10
CA TYR A 393 1.30 52.03 10.29
C TYR A 393 0.59 51.51 9.00
N ARG A 394 0.85 52.15 7.85
CA ARG A 394 0.27 51.74 6.56
C ARG A 394 0.69 50.34 6.16
N LYS A 395 1.96 49.99 6.39
CA LYS A 395 2.46 48.63 6.14
C LYS A 395 1.74 47.59 7.05
N ALA A 396 1.65 47.89 8.35
CA ALA A 396 0.98 46.99 9.30
C ALA A 396 -0.52 46.80 8.95
N LYS A 397 -1.22 47.87 8.57
CA LYS A 397 -2.64 47.83 8.14
C LYS A 397 -2.84 46.94 6.90
N ASN A 398 -1.96 47.11 5.87
CA ASN A 398 -2.04 46.30 4.66
C ASN A 398 -1.65 44.82 4.95
N ALA A 399 -0.62 44.61 5.78
CA ALA A 399 -0.21 43.28 6.19
C ALA A 399 -1.31 42.52 6.92
N GLU A 400 -2.06 43.17 7.81
CA GLU A 400 -3.19 42.58 8.54
C GLU A 400 -4.26 42.03 7.57
N ILE A 401 -4.65 42.82 6.56
CA ILE A 401 -5.66 42.42 5.57
C ILE A 401 -5.15 41.17 4.81
N MET A 402 -3.92 41.25 4.32
CA MET A 402 -3.30 40.13 3.57
C MET A 402 -3.14 38.87 4.44
N LEU A 403 -2.74 39.02 5.70
CA LEU A 403 -2.56 37.90 6.62
C LEU A 403 -3.89 37.24 6.98
N LYS A 404 -4.97 38.00 7.15
CA LYS A 404 -6.32 37.46 7.38
C LYS A 404 -6.78 36.60 6.21
N GLU A 405 -6.62 37.08 4.97
CA GLU A 405 -6.93 36.32 3.77
C GLU A 405 -6.07 35.05 3.63
N GLN A 406 -4.77 35.17 3.92
CA GLN A 406 -3.86 34.03 3.84
C GLN A 406 -4.15 32.97 4.92
N LEU A 407 -4.55 33.38 6.12
CA LEU A 407 -4.95 32.47 7.19
C LEU A 407 -6.23 31.71 6.84
N GLU A 408 -7.20 32.38 6.20
CA GLU A 408 -8.44 31.70 5.75
C GLU A 408 -8.13 30.67 4.68
N LYS A 409 -7.38 31.05 3.64
CA LYS A 409 -6.91 30.08 2.62
C LYS A 409 -6.08 28.94 3.20
N GLY A 410 -5.25 29.24 4.23
CA GLY A 410 -4.47 28.23 4.92
C GLY A 410 -5.32 27.23 5.70
N ARG A 411 -6.41 27.68 6.32
CA ARG A 411 -7.39 26.81 7.00
C ARG A 411 -8.13 25.93 6.00
N GLU A 412 -8.67 26.50 4.91
CA GLU A 412 -9.33 25.74 3.85
C GLU A 412 -8.40 24.65 3.27
N GLU A 413 -7.12 24.98 3.07
CA GLU A 413 -6.14 24.02 2.57
C GLU A 413 -5.87 22.90 3.59
N LEU A 414 -5.79 23.24 4.88
CA LEU A 414 -5.60 22.27 5.96
C LEU A 414 -6.79 21.34 6.07
N ASP A 415 -8.01 21.85 6.00
CA ASP A 415 -9.25 21.06 6.02
C ASP A 415 -9.34 20.13 4.81
N TYR A 416 -8.99 20.61 3.62
CA TYR A 416 -8.92 19.79 2.43
C TYR A 416 -7.94 18.62 2.58
N ILE A 417 -6.70 18.86 3.04
CA ILE A 417 -5.71 17.79 3.21
C ILE A 417 -6.15 16.78 4.28
N ASN A 418 -6.81 17.22 5.36
CA ASN A 418 -7.41 16.33 6.35
C ASN A 418 -8.53 15.46 5.74
N SER A 419 -9.38 16.01 4.87
CA SER A 419 -10.42 15.23 4.18
C SER A 419 -9.82 14.17 3.25
N VAL A 420 -8.71 14.50 2.56
CA VAL A 420 -8.00 13.52 1.72
C VAL A 420 -7.36 12.44 2.58
N LEU A 421 -6.78 12.78 3.72
CA LEU A 421 -6.21 11.80 4.66
C LEU A 421 -7.27 10.80 5.13
N ASP A 422 -8.43 11.29 5.54
CA ASP A 422 -9.57 10.45 5.91
C ASP A 422 -10.05 9.56 4.74
N THR A 423 -10.01 10.07 3.51
CA THR A 423 -10.31 9.26 2.31
C THR A 423 -9.29 8.15 2.07
N VAL A 424 -7.99 8.39 2.36
CA VAL A 424 -6.94 7.35 2.30
C VAL A 424 -7.20 6.25 3.32
N ASP A 425 -7.62 6.60 4.53
CA ASP A 425 -7.90 5.63 5.61
C ASP A 425 -9.14 4.78 5.31
N ARG A 426 -10.08 5.29 4.51
CA ARG A 426 -11.30 4.59 4.08
C ARG A 426 -11.16 3.84 2.76
N ALA A 427 -10.05 3.99 2.03
CA ALA A 427 -9.84 3.31 0.76
C ALA A 427 -9.86 1.78 0.93
N GLU A 428 -10.67 1.08 0.12
CA GLU A 428 -10.87 -0.36 0.19
C GLU A 428 -9.98 -1.15 -0.78
N ASN A 429 -9.51 -0.49 -1.84
CA ASN A 429 -8.73 -1.15 -2.89
C ASN A 429 -7.66 -0.22 -3.49
N GLU A 430 -6.75 -0.80 -4.27
CA GLU A 430 -5.65 -0.06 -4.90
C GLU A 430 -6.12 1.02 -5.89
N LYS A 431 -7.29 0.84 -6.52
CA LYS A 431 -7.86 1.81 -7.47
C LYS A 431 -8.35 3.07 -6.76
N ASP A 432 -8.90 2.93 -5.54
CA ASP A 432 -9.28 4.09 -4.71
C ASP A 432 -8.03 4.94 -4.40
N LEU A 433 -6.92 4.31 -3.96
CA LEU A 433 -5.66 5.02 -3.70
C LEU A 433 -5.07 5.67 -4.96
N ALA A 434 -5.23 5.04 -6.13
CA ALA A 434 -4.78 5.60 -7.40
C ALA A 434 -5.58 6.87 -7.77
N GLN A 435 -6.91 6.88 -7.56
CA GLN A 435 -7.75 8.05 -7.78
C GLN A 435 -7.41 9.20 -6.83
N ILE A 436 -7.16 8.91 -5.54
CA ILE A 436 -6.71 9.92 -4.58
C ILE A 436 -5.37 10.53 -5.01
N ARG A 437 -4.45 9.70 -5.51
CA ARG A 437 -3.15 10.17 -6.01
C ARG A 437 -3.30 11.07 -7.25
N GLU A 438 -4.25 10.75 -8.14
CA GLU A 438 -4.58 11.59 -9.28
C GLU A 438 -5.15 12.94 -8.84
N GLU A 439 -6.09 12.95 -7.89
CA GLU A 439 -6.65 14.18 -7.29
C GLU A 439 -5.54 15.07 -6.71
N LEU A 440 -4.62 14.49 -5.92
CA LEU A 440 -3.48 15.22 -5.36
C LEU A 440 -2.52 15.76 -6.44
N THR A 441 -2.39 15.05 -7.56
CA THR A 441 -1.57 15.50 -8.70
C THR A 441 -2.23 16.68 -9.42
N GLU A 442 -3.54 16.62 -9.67
CA GLU A 442 -4.31 17.70 -10.28
C GLU A 442 -4.33 18.96 -9.40
N GLN A 443 -4.37 18.79 -8.08
CA GLN A 443 -4.30 19.88 -7.10
C GLN A 443 -2.87 20.41 -6.86
N GLY A 444 -1.85 19.84 -7.54
CA GLY A 444 -0.46 20.33 -7.48
C GLY A 444 0.35 19.86 -6.28
N TYR A 445 -0.17 18.95 -5.45
CA TYR A 445 0.58 18.39 -4.30
C TYR A 445 1.58 17.32 -4.70
N LEU A 446 1.38 16.68 -5.86
CA LEU A 446 2.27 15.70 -6.46
C LEU A 446 2.76 16.17 -7.83
N LYS A 447 4.01 15.84 -8.16
CA LYS A 447 4.56 16.10 -9.51
C LYS A 447 3.92 15.15 -10.53
N VAL A 448 3.55 15.69 -11.67
CA VAL A 448 3.10 14.90 -12.82
C VAL A 448 4.23 13.98 -13.26
N GLN A 449 4.01 12.67 -13.24
CA GLN A 449 4.96 11.73 -13.81
C GLN A 449 4.95 11.85 -15.35
N LYS A 450 6.12 12.08 -15.96
CA LYS A 450 6.27 12.07 -17.42
C LYS A 450 6.06 10.64 -17.94
N GLY A 451 4.97 10.42 -18.67
CA GLY A 451 4.63 9.13 -19.28
C GLY A 451 3.20 9.13 -19.81
N LYS A 452 2.83 8.18 -20.67
CA LYS A 452 1.44 7.98 -21.11
C LYS A 452 0.58 7.76 -19.86
N LYS A 453 -0.42 8.61 -19.64
CA LYS A 453 -1.44 8.37 -18.61
C LYS A 453 -2.07 7.02 -18.88
N PRO A 454 -1.99 6.03 -17.99
CA PRO A 454 -2.78 4.82 -18.13
C PRO A 454 -4.26 5.24 -18.20
N ARG A 455 -5.05 4.60 -19.05
CA ARG A 455 -6.51 4.75 -19.03
C ARG A 455 -6.98 4.21 -17.69
N GLN A 456 -7.18 5.10 -16.73
CA GLN A 456 -7.73 4.71 -15.46
C GLN A 456 -9.23 4.47 -15.64
N THR A 457 -9.67 3.26 -15.40
CA THR A 457 -11.08 2.94 -15.18
C THR A 457 -11.47 3.59 -13.86
N THR A 458 -12.21 4.70 -13.94
CA THR A 458 -12.80 5.31 -12.74
C THR A 458 -13.81 4.32 -12.17
N LEU A 459 -13.63 3.98 -10.88
CA LEU A 459 -14.64 3.19 -10.18
C LEU A 459 -15.95 3.98 -10.11
N PRO A 460 -17.12 3.32 -10.21
CA PRO A 460 -18.39 3.96 -9.93
C PRO A 460 -18.49 4.33 -8.44
N PRO A 461 -19.42 5.22 -8.03
CA PRO A 461 -19.76 5.42 -6.63
C PRO A 461 -20.19 4.09 -5.99
N LEU A 462 -20.15 4.01 -4.67
CA LEU A 462 -20.75 2.87 -3.98
C LEU A 462 -22.27 2.96 -4.15
N GLU A 463 -22.90 1.84 -4.50
CA GLU A 463 -24.33 1.73 -4.67
C GLU A 463 -24.93 0.87 -3.55
N PHE A 464 -25.99 1.36 -2.97
CA PHE A 464 -26.80 0.67 -1.95
C PHE A 464 -28.26 0.83 -2.32
N GLU A 465 -29.12 -0.01 -1.76
CA GLU A 465 -30.57 0.08 -1.89
C GLU A 465 -31.18 0.18 -0.49
N SER A 466 -32.09 1.11 -0.30
CA SER A 466 -32.83 1.21 0.98
C SER A 466 -33.83 0.09 1.12
N SER A 467 -34.29 -0.18 2.34
CA SER A 467 -35.26 -1.22 2.64
C SER A 467 -36.60 -1.05 1.91
N ASP A 468 -36.88 0.15 1.43
CA ASP A 468 -38.06 0.52 0.65
C ASP A 468 -37.78 0.79 -0.84
N GLY A 469 -36.60 0.36 -1.33
CA GLY A 469 -36.26 0.29 -2.76
C GLY A 469 -35.74 1.58 -3.38
N PHE A 470 -35.27 2.56 -2.60
CA PHE A 470 -34.58 3.74 -3.14
C PHE A 470 -33.09 3.44 -3.34
N LYS A 471 -32.55 3.85 -4.49
CA LYS A 471 -31.13 3.78 -4.78
C LYS A 471 -30.36 4.84 -4.00
N ILE A 472 -29.28 4.43 -3.30
CA ILE A 472 -28.41 5.30 -2.53
C ILE A 472 -27.00 5.23 -3.11
N LEU A 473 -26.44 6.39 -3.45
CA LEU A 473 -25.09 6.52 -4.01
C LEU A 473 -24.15 7.19 -3.01
N VAL A 474 -22.98 6.61 -2.80
CA VAL A 474 -21.97 7.13 -1.87
C VAL A 474 -20.67 7.41 -2.63
N GLY A 475 -20.15 8.63 -2.51
CA GLY A 475 -18.90 9.04 -3.13
C GLY A 475 -17.69 8.44 -2.41
N ARG A 476 -16.71 7.94 -3.19
CA ARG A 476 -15.50 7.28 -2.66
C ARG A 476 -14.38 8.26 -2.29
N ASN A 477 -14.34 9.43 -2.92
CA ASN A 477 -13.34 10.48 -2.73
C ASN A 477 -13.92 11.87 -3.05
N ASN A 478 -13.17 12.94 -2.74
CA ASN A 478 -13.63 14.31 -2.89
C ASN A 478 -14.01 14.67 -4.33
N ARG A 479 -13.24 14.20 -5.32
CA ARG A 479 -13.54 14.40 -6.75
C ARG A 479 -14.85 13.70 -7.15
N GLN A 480 -15.07 12.49 -6.63
CA GLN A 480 -16.29 11.76 -6.90
C GLN A 480 -17.49 12.37 -6.16
N ASN A 481 -17.29 12.89 -4.94
CA ASN A 481 -18.29 13.66 -4.22
C ASN A 481 -18.79 14.86 -5.06
N ASP A 482 -17.87 15.63 -5.63
CA ASP A 482 -18.22 16.73 -6.54
C ASP A 482 -18.99 16.25 -7.76
N LYS A 483 -18.48 15.22 -8.45
CA LYS A 483 -19.15 14.68 -9.65
C LYS A 483 -20.54 14.16 -9.33
N LEU A 484 -20.68 13.44 -8.23
CA LEU A 484 -21.94 12.86 -7.78
C LEU A 484 -22.97 13.96 -7.49
N THR A 485 -22.60 14.96 -6.70
CA THR A 485 -23.52 16.03 -6.26
C THR A 485 -23.84 17.03 -7.37
N LEU A 486 -22.83 17.47 -8.15
CA LEU A 486 -22.98 18.60 -9.06
C LEU A 486 -23.29 18.21 -10.50
N LYS A 487 -23.05 16.94 -10.90
CA LYS A 487 -23.19 16.49 -12.30
C LYS A 487 -24.10 15.28 -12.47
N THR A 488 -24.16 14.37 -11.48
CA THR A 488 -24.89 13.10 -11.61
C THR A 488 -26.28 13.19 -10.98
N ALA A 489 -26.37 13.74 -9.76
CA ALA A 489 -27.61 13.84 -9.02
C ALA A 489 -28.60 14.85 -9.65
N SER A 490 -29.87 14.52 -9.58
CA SER A 490 -30.98 15.38 -10.00
C SER A 490 -31.32 16.41 -8.93
N LYS A 491 -31.94 17.54 -9.32
CA LYS A 491 -32.29 18.63 -8.39
C LYS A 491 -33.22 18.20 -7.25
N ASN A 492 -34.01 17.15 -7.47
CA ASN A 492 -34.98 16.61 -6.50
C ASN A 492 -34.43 15.47 -5.64
N ASP A 493 -33.21 15.00 -5.92
CA ASP A 493 -32.58 13.99 -5.09
C ASP A 493 -32.18 14.57 -3.72
N MET A 494 -32.09 13.71 -2.71
CA MET A 494 -31.66 14.10 -1.37
C MET A 494 -30.15 13.94 -1.24
N TRP A 495 -29.49 15.01 -0.84
CA TRP A 495 -28.08 15.03 -0.51
C TRP A 495 -27.90 14.97 1.01
N LEU A 496 -26.95 14.14 1.46
CA LEU A 496 -26.62 14.00 2.88
C LEU A 496 -25.11 14.05 3.09
N HIS A 497 -24.70 14.65 4.22
CA HIS A 497 -23.32 14.70 4.65
C HIS A 497 -23.24 14.85 6.18
N THR A 498 -22.19 14.35 6.81
CA THR A 498 -21.93 14.54 8.24
C THR A 498 -21.62 15.99 8.55
N LYS A 499 -22.31 16.56 9.55
CA LYS A 499 -22.16 17.96 9.95
C LYS A 499 -20.80 18.22 10.58
N ASP A 500 -20.04 19.18 10.04
CA ASP A 500 -18.72 19.61 10.54
C ASP A 500 -17.68 18.47 10.67
N ILE A 501 -17.89 17.35 9.99
CA ILE A 501 -17.02 16.17 10.01
C ILE A 501 -16.73 15.73 8.57
N HIS A 502 -15.45 15.40 8.27
CA HIS A 502 -15.09 14.89 6.96
C HIS A 502 -15.80 13.56 6.66
N GLY A 503 -16.36 13.45 5.46
CA GLY A 503 -17.12 12.27 5.05
C GLY A 503 -17.40 12.23 3.55
N SER A 504 -18.18 11.24 3.14
CA SER A 504 -18.67 11.09 1.78
C SER A 504 -19.97 11.86 1.56
N HIS A 505 -20.15 12.39 0.34
CA HIS A 505 -21.47 12.82 -0.09
C HIS A 505 -22.31 11.57 -0.37
N VAL A 506 -23.52 11.56 0.15
CA VAL A 506 -24.50 10.50 -0.07
C VAL A 506 -25.70 11.08 -0.78
N ILE A 507 -26.16 10.41 -1.83
CA ILE A 507 -27.31 10.84 -2.63
C ILE A 507 -28.37 9.74 -2.60
N VAL A 508 -29.59 10.08 -2.18
CA VAL A 508 -30.74 9.22 -2.39
C VAL A 508 -31.42 9.66 -3.68
N VAL A 509 -31.52 8.75 -4.64
CA VAL A 509 -32.08 9.01 -5.95
C VAL A 509 -33.60 8.98 -5.86
N SER A 510 -34.27 10.07 -6.19
CA SER A 510 -35.74 10.20 -6.11
C SER A 510 -36.47 9.43 -7.21
N ASP A 511 -35.86 9.37 -8.40
CA ASP A 511 -36.45 8.75 -9.61
C ASP A 511 -37.93 9.20 -9.86
N GLY A 512 -38.18 10.47 -9.54
CA GLY A 512 -39.53 11.08 -9.68
C GLY A 512 -40.52 10.74 -8.57
N LYS A 513 -40.11 10.00 -7.52
CA LYS A 513 -40.93 9.68 -6.35
C LYS A 513 -40.57 10.58 -5.17
N GLU A 514 -41.48 10.72 -4.22
CA GLU A 514 -41.20 11.34 -2.94
C GLU A 514 -40.31 10.37 -2.11
N ILE A 515 -39.16 10.88 -1.64
CA ILE A 515 -38.19 10.07 -0.88
C ILE A 515 -38.74 9.86 0.53
N SER A 516 -38.81 8.63 0.97
CA SER A 516 -39.31 8.26 2.28
C SER A 516 -38.37 8.67 3.42
N ASP A 517 -38.91 8.89 4.61
CA ASP A 517 -38.14 9.14 5.82
C ASP A 517 -37.23 7.94 6.17
N THR A 518 -37.64 6.71 5.84
CA THR A 518 -36.85 5.50 6.02
C THR A 518 -35.59 5.53 5.16
N ALA A 519 -35.72 5.81 3.86
CA ALA A 519 -34.58 5.93 2.95
C ALA A 519 -33.61 7.05 3.37
N ILE A 520 -34.14 8.21 3.82
CA ILE A 520 -33.33 9.32 4.34
C ILE A 520 -32.58 8.90 5.60
N TYR A 521 -33.22 8.18 6.52
CA TYR A 521 -32.59 7.71 7.76
C TYR A 521 -31.49 6.67 7.48
N GLU A 522 -31.74 5.71 6.60
CA GLU A 522 -30.75 4.69 6.19
C GLU A 522 -29.57 5.34 5.45
N ALA A 523 -29.82 6.30 4.55
CA ALA A 523 -28.76 7.08 3.90
C ALA A 523 -27.94 7.91 4.88
N ALA A 524 -28.58 8.46 5.93
CA ALA A 524 -27.88 9.18 7.00
C ALA A 524 -26.95 8.24 7.78
N ARG A 525 -27.37 7.00 8.07
CA ARG A 525 -26.53 5.98 8.71
C ARG A 525 -25.32 5.62 7.85
N LEU A 526 -25.52 5.51 6.52
CA LEU A 526 -24.43 5.30 5.57
C LEU A 526 -23.49 6.51 5.50
N ALA A 527 -23.99 7.74 5.50
CA ALA A 527 -23.17 8.96 5.55
C ALA A 527 -22.28 8.99 6.80
N ALA A 528 -22.87 8.65 7.94
CA ALA A 528 -22.14 8.53 9.21
C ALA A 528 -21.08 7.41 9.18
N TYR A 529 -21.39 6.26 8.57
CA TYR A 529 -20.46 5.14 8.42
C TYR A 529 -19.29 5.50 7.48
N HIS A 530 -19.56 6.20 6.38
CA HIS A 530 -18.55 6.67 5.43
C HIS A 530 -17.95 8.04 5.82
N SER A 531 -17.79 8.30 7.10
CA SER A 531 -17.17 9.50 7.66
C SER A 531 -16.07 9.17 8.68
N LYS A 532 -15.34 10.19 9.10
CA LYS A 532 -14.36 10.10 10.19
C LYS A 532 -14.99 9.66 11.52
N ALA A 533 -16.30 9.88 11.70
CA ALA A 533 -17.04 9.54 12.91
C ALA A 533 -17.66 8.13 12.89
N ARG A 534 -17.25 7.25 12.00
CA ARG A 534 -17.85 5.90 11.82
C ARG A 534 -17.88 5.01 13.07
N ASN A 535 -17.02 5.27 14.05
CA ASN A 535 -16.95 4.52 15.32
C ASN A 535 -17.65 5.24 16.48
N SER A 536 -18.30 6.37 16.22
CA SER A 536 -19.01 7.13 17.25
C SER A 536 -20.38 6.51 17.52
N SER A 537 -20.90 6.70 18.75
CA SER A 537 -22.23 6.19 19.14
C SER A 537 -23.36 6.96 18.47
N GLN A 538 -23.16 8.24 18.16
CA GLN A 538 -24.12 9.11 17.50
C GLN A 538 -23.41 10.17 16.67
N VAL A 539 -23.87 10.41 15.45
CA VAL A 539 -23.26 11.33 14.47
C VAL A 539 -24.35 12.26 13.90
N PRO A 540 -24.13 13.59 13.91
CA PRO A 540 -25.02 14.52 13.23
C PRO A 540 -24.81 14.45 11.71
N VAL A 541 -25.88 14.30 10.96
CA VAL A 541 -25.90 14.26 9.49
C VAL A 541 -26.89 15.29 9.00
N ASP A 542 -26.42 16.21 8.17
CA ASP A 542 -27.27 17.19 7.50
C ASP A 542 -27.82 16.57 6.20
N CYS A 543 -29.10 16.79 5.94
CA CYS A 543 -29.78 16.39 4.71
C CYS A 543 -30.51 17.58 4.09
N THR A 544 -30.42 17.73 2.78
CA THR A 544 -31.11 18.75 1.98
C THR A 544 -31.27 18.29 0.55
N LEU A 545 -32.14 18.92 -0.21
CA LEU A 545 -32.26 18.63 -1.64
C LEU A 545 -31.05 19.15 -2.42
N VAL A 546 -30.60 18.40 -3.43
CA VAL A 546 -29.43 18.74 -4.27
C VAL A 546 -29.52 20.16 -4.85
N ARG A 547 -30.74 20.68 -5.15
CA ARG A 547 -30.92 22.05 -5.63
C ARG A 547 -30.44 23.14 -4.66
N TYR A 548 -30.29 22.82 -3.39
CA TYR A 548 -29.81 23.74 -2.34
C TYR A 548 -28.32 23.57 -2.03
N VAL A 549 -27.63 22.70 -2.78
CA VAL A 549 -26.20 22.47 -2.64
C VAL A 549 -25.47 23.14 -3.79
N SER A 550 -24.48 23.95 -3.49
CA SER A 550 -23.68 24.65 -4.50
C SER A 550 -22.19 24.61 -4.15
N LYS A 551 -21.35 24.80 -5.17
CA LYS A 551 -19.90 24.83 -5.00
C LYS A 551 -19.40 26.25 -5.19
N PRO A 552 -18.70 26.86 -4.19
CA PRO A 552 -18.08 28.17 -4.35
C PRO A 552 -16.98 28.14 -5.43
N ASN A 553 -16.85 29.21 -6.20
CA ASN A 553 -15.83 29.33 -7.21
C ASN A 553 -14.41 29.23 -6.58
N GLY A 554 -13.57 28.37 -7.13
CA GLY A 554 -12.19 28.18 -6.67
C GLY A 554 -12.04 27.29 -5.43
N SER A 555 -13.14 26.75 -4.85
CA SER A 555 -13.06 25.84 -3.71
C SER A 555 -12.46 24.48 -4.09
N LYS A 556 -11.83 23.82 -3.12
CA LYS A 556 -11.21 22.52 -3.27
C LYS A 556 -12.24 21.42 -3.58
N PRO A 557 -11.83 20.28 -4.19
CA PRO A 557 -12.72 19.13 -4.38
C PRO A 557 -13.38 18.68 -3.07
N GLY A 558 -14.67 18.31 -3.15
CA GLY A 558 -15.47 17.87 -2.01
C GLY A 558 -16.02 18.98 -1.13
N MET A 559 -15.64 20.24 -1.36
CA MET A 559 -16.15 21.38 -0.59
C MET A 559 -17.40 21.95 -1.25
N VAL A 560 -18.50 21.98 -0.52
CA VAL A 560 -19.78 22.54 -0.95
C VAL A 560 -20.39 23.41 0.15
N ILE A 561 -21.26 24.33 -0.23
CA ILE A 561 -22.15 25.07 0.69
C ILE A 561 -23.58 24.65 0.41
N TYR A 562 -24.39 24.59 1.47
CA TYR A 562 -25.79 24.19 1.38
C TYR A 562 -26.66 24.99 2.33
N VAL A 563 -27.93 25.05 2.02
CA VAL A 563 -28.95 25.75 2.83
C VAL A 563 -30.18 24.85 2.95
N ASN A 564 -31.14 25.26 3.77
CA ASN A 564 -32.39 24.55 3.99
C ASN A 564 -32.21 23.09 4.45
N ASN A 565 -31.16 22.83 5.22
CA ASN A 565 -30.85 21.50 5.74
C ASN A 565 -31.63 21.18 7.02
N LYS A 566 -31.88 19.87 7.19
CA LYS A 566 -32.34 19.27 8.45
C LYS A 566 -31.21 18.38 8.99
N THR A 567 -30.94 18.44 10.28
CA THR A 567 -29.92 17.59 10.92
C THR A 567 -30.57 16.38 11.57
N LEU A 568 -30.06 15.19 11.23
CA LEU A 568 -30.45 13.91 11.82
C LEU A 568 -29.30 13.40 12.70
N TYR A 569 -29.63 12.79 13.82
CA TYR A 569 -28.66 12.16 14.71
C TYR A 569 -28.79 10.65 14.58
N VAL A 570 -27.74 10.00 14.04
CA VAL A 570 -27.81 8.58 13.68
C VAL A 570 -26.61 7.81 14.21
N LYS A 571 -26.82 6.51 14.43
CA LYS A 571 -25.72 5.56 14.73
C LYS A 571 -25.17 5.06 13.38
N PRO A 572 -23.83 5.15 13.15
CA PRO A 572 -23.21 4.65 11.91
C PRO A 572 -23.49 3.16 11.68
N SER A 573 -23.89 2.80 10.48
CA SER A 573 -24.13 1.40 10.11
C SER A 573 -24.08 1.20 8.60
N GLN A 574 -23.62 0.02 8.18
CA GLN A 574 -23.59 -0.41 6.79
C GLN A 574 -24.75 -1.42 6.48
N THR A 575 -25.72 -1.56 7.37
CA THR A 575 -26.81 -2.55 7.28
C THR A 575 -27.86 -2.27 6.22
N VAL A 576 -27.49 -1.63 5.12
CA VAL A 576 -28.27 -1.55 3.89
C VAL A 576 -27.60 -2.46 2.89
N GLU A 577 -28.34 -3.31 2.19
CA GLU A 577 -27.76 -4.27 1.26
C GLU A 577 -26.92 -3.56 0.20
N LYS A 578 -25.67 -4.02 0.05
CA LYS A 578 -24.75 -3.54 -0.97
C LYS A 578 -24.98 -4.39 -2.21
N GLN A 579 -25.49 -3.83 -3.27
CA GLN A 579 -25.59 -4.49 -4.58
C GLN A 579 -24.24 -4.75 -5.24
#